data_774769aa827081ec3d5a4774e1b0aef0
#
_entry.id   774769aa827081ec3d5a4774e1b0aef0
#
_cell.length_a   1.000
_cell.length_b   1.000
_cell.length_c   1.000
_cell.angle_alpha   90.00
_cell.angle_beta   90.00
_cell.angle_gamma   90.00
#
_symmetry.space_group_name_H-M   'P 1'
#
loop_
_entity.id
_entity.type
_entity.pdbx_description
1 polymer ?
#
loop_
_entity_poly.entity_id
_entity_poly.type
_entity_poly.pdbx_seq_one_letter_code
_entity_poly.pdbx_strand_id
1 'polypeptide(L)'
;MVVTIYHNPNCSKSRDALRFLTASGIEPQVVPYLEEGWSHDQLIALKTASSLDWTEMLRPDASTLLKPLIIANDEVAIINYLIEHPEAVERPFVQTDKGVRLCRPLTRIIDIIDQTPESPWLTEKGKQIL
;
A
#
# COMPACT_ATOMS: atom_id res chain seq x y z
N MET A 1 7.98 -1.64 17.57
CA MET A 1 7.01 -1.29 16.49
C MET A 1 7.03 -2.40 15.45
N VAL A 2 5.88 -3.01 15.19
CA VAL A 2 5.73 -3.97 14.09
C VAL A 2 5.33 -3.20 12.83
N VAL A 3 6.10 -3.38 11.76
CA VAL A 3 5.85 -2.73 10.47
C VAL A 3 5.52 -3.81 9.45
N THR A 4 4.40 -3.65 8.75
CA THR A 4 3.97 -4.57 7.68
C THR A 4 3.94 -3.81 6.36
N ILE A 5 4.53 -4.38 5.33
CA ILE A 5 4.40 -3.90 3.96
C ILE A 5 3.66 -4.91 3.11
N TYR A 6 2.62 -4.47 2.42
CA TYR A 6 1.90 -5.26 1.43
C TYR A 6 2.61 -5.03 0.10
N HIS A 7 3.40 -6.02 -0.30
CA HIS A 7 4.47 -5.85 -1.28
C HIS A 7 4.18 -6.49 -2.63
N ASN A 8 4.50 -5.72 -3.69
CA ASN A 8 4.53 -6.22 -5.06
C ASN A 8 5.97 -6.08 -5.58
N PRO A 9 6.73 -7.19 -5.72
CA PRO A 9 8.13 -7.12 -6.14
C PRO A 9 8.33 -6.62 -7.58
N ASN A 10 7.28 -6.61 -8.38
CA ASN A 10 7.32 -6.14 -9.76
C ASN A 10 7.02 -4.64 -9.88
N CYS A 11 6.74 -3.96 -8.77
CA CYS A 11 6.46 -2.54 -8.75
C CYS A 11 7.62 -1.77 -8.14
N SER A 12 8.20 -0.80 -8.90
CA SER A 12 9.33 -0.01 -8.41
C SER A 12 8.98 0.80 -7.15
N LYS A 13 7.75 1.28 -7.06
CA LYS A 13 7.28 2.03 -5.88
C LYS A 13 7.25 1.15 -4.63
N SER A 14 6.83 -0.09 -4.79
CA SER A 14 6.82 -1.07 -3.69
C SER A 14 8.25 -1.47 -3.29
N ARG A 15 9.14 -1.67 -4.27
CA ARG A 15 10.56 -1.95 -3.98
C ARG A 15 11.22 -0.77 -3.25
N ASP A 16 10.95 0.46 -3.67
CA ASP A 16 11.48 1.65 -3.01
C ASP A 16 11.02 1.74 -1.55
N ALA A 17 9.75 1.46 -1.28
CA ALA A 17 9.23 1.48 0.08
C ALA A 17 9.92 0.43 0.97
N LEU A 18 10.11 -0.78 0.45
CA LEU A 18 10.81 -1.84 1.18
C LEU A 18 12.26 -1.45 1.45
N ARG A 19 12.96 -0.91 0.47
CA ARG A 19 14.34 -0.43 0.63
C ARG A 19 14.43 0.72 1.65
N PHE A 20 13.46 1.63 1.63
CA PHE A 20 13.40 2.74 2.58
C PHE A 20 13.26 2.24 4.01
N LEU A 21 12.36 1.28 4.24
CA LEU A 21 12.18 0.67 5.56
C LEU A 21 13.46 -0.02 6.02
N THR A 22 14.09 -0.80 5.16
CA THR A 22 15.34 -1.50 5.48
C THR A 22 16.46 -0.51 5.79
N ALA A 23 16.60 0.54 4.98
CA ALA A 23 17.60 1.59 5.20
C ALA A 23 17.32 2.39 6.48
N SER A 24 16.08 2.41 6.94
CA SER A 24 15.68 3.03 8.22
C SER A 24 16.02 2.17 9.44
N GLY A 25 16.60 0.98 9.23
CA GLY A 25 16.87 0.03 10.33
C GLY A 25 15.64 -0.76 10.75
N ILE A 26 14.61 -0.79 9.92
CA ILE A 26 13.36 -1.51 10.19
C ILE A 26 13.38 -2.84 9.44
N GLU A 27 12.99 -3.92 10.10
CA GLU A 27 12.80 -5.24 9.50
C GLU A 27 11.30 -5.49 9.35
N PRO A 28 10.70 -5.18 8.20
CA PRO A 28 9.26 -5.28 8.05
C PRO A 28 8.80 -6.71 7.85
N GLN A 29 7.56 -6.98 8.24
CA GLN A 29 6.84 -8.15 7.78
C GLN A 29 6.39 -7.87 6.34
N VAL A 30 6.79 -8.75 5.41
CA VAL A 30 6.43 -8.61 4.00
C VAL A 30 5.26 -9.52 3.68
N VAL A 31 4.15 -8.92 3.25
CA VAL A 31 2.97 -9.68 2.82
C VAL A 31 2.94 -9.66 1.29
N PRO A 32 3.22 -10.79 0.63
CA PRO A 32 3.19 -10.89 -0.83
C PRO A 32 1.74 -11.09 -1.30
N TYR A 33 0.96 -10.03 -1.34
CA TYR A 33 -0.48 -10.10 -1.57
C TYR A 33 -0.88 -10.66 -2.94
N LEU A 34 0.01 -10.59 -3.93
CA LEU A 34 -0.26 -11.21 -5.24
C LEU A 34 -0.27 -12.73 -5.16
N GLU A 35 0.49 -13.31 -4.23
CA GLU A 35 0.56 -14.76 -4.01
C GLU A 35 -0.48 -15.22 -2.98
N GLU A 36 -0.58 -14.51 -1.86
CA GLU A 36 -1.47 -14.88 -0.75
C GLU A 36 -2.91 -14.44 -1.00
N GLY A 37 -3.11 -13.41 -1.84
CA GLY A 37 -4.40 -12.77 -2.04
C GLY A 37 -4.78 -11.86 -0.87
N TRP A 38 -5.97 -11.28 -0.99
CA TRP A 38 -6.58 -10.45 0.03
C TRP A 38 -7.71 -11.20 0.72
N SER A 39 -7.94 -10.92 2.00
CA SER A 39 -9.18 -11.28 2.68
C SER A 39 -10.10 -10.07 2.76
N HIS A 40 -11.38 -10.33 2.98
CA HIS A 40 -12.38 -9.28 3.21
C HIS A 40 -11.95 -8.35 4.36
N ASP A 41 -11.54 -8.95 5.49
CA ASP A 41 -11.16 -8.20 6.67
C ASP A 41 -9.90 -7.35 6.48
N GLN A 42 -8.91 -7.85 5.74
CA GLN A 42 -7.72 -7.07 5.41
C GLN A 42 -8.08 -5.81 4.62
N LEU A 43 -8.92 -5.94 3.59
CA LEU A 43 -9.29 -4.81 2.74
C LEU A 43 -10.09 -3.76 3.51
N ILE A 44 -11.03 -4.18 4.35
CA ILE A 44 -11.77 -3.27 5.20
C ILE A 44 -10.86 -2.56 6.20
N ALA A 45 -9.94 -3.31 6.83
CA ALA A 45 -9.01 -2.74 7.79
C ALA A 45 -8.07 -1.71 7.15
N LEU A 46 -7.53 -2.00 5.98
CA LEU A 46 -6.66 -1.07 5.25
C LEU A 46 -7.42 0.19 4.84
N LYS A 47 -8.63 0.02 4.32
CA LYS A 47 -9.47 1.16 3.92
C LYS A 47 -9.79 2.06 5.10
N THR A 48 -10.24 1.48 6.20
CA THR A 48 -10.62 2.22 7.40
C THR A 48 -9.42 2.93 8.01
N ALA A 49 -8.31 2.24 8.20
CA ALA A 49 -7.12 2.79 8.86
C ALA A 49 -6.39 3.83 8.00
N SER A 50 -6.46 3.71 6.68
CA SER A 50 -5.85 4.69 5.76
C SER A 50 -6.75 5.91 5.51
N SER A 51 -8.03 5.83 5.84
CA SER A 51 -9.04 6.86 5.55
C SER A 51 -9.22 7.13 4.05
N LEU A 52 -8.89 6.16 3.21
CA LEU A 52 -9.06 6.27 1.77
C LEU A 52 -10.44 5.79 1.34
N ASP A 53 -10.93 6.33 0.22
CA ASP A 53 -12.11 5.79 -0.45
C ASP A 53 -11.70 4.69 -1.45
N TRP A 54 -12.69 3.99 -2.02
CA TRP A 54 -12.39 2.90 -2.97
C TRP A 54 -11.66 3.39 -4.21
N THR A 55 -11.96 4.59 -4.71
CA THR A 55 -11.27 5.15 -5.87
C THR A 55 -9.78 5.30 -5.61
N GLU A 56 -9.41 5.76 -4.40
CA GLU A 56 -8.01 5.94 -4.01
C GLU A 56 -7.30 4.62 -3.72
N MET A 57 -8.02 3.61 -3.25
CA MET A 57 -7.46 2.29 -2.96
C MET A 57 -7.18 1.45 -4.19
N LEU A 58 -7.77 1.80 -5.33
CA LEU A 58 -7.69 1.02 -6.55
C LEU A 58 -6.73 1.65 -7.55
N ARG A 59 -6.09 0.80 -8.34
CA ARG A 59 -5.36 1.27 -9.52
C ARG A 59 -6.32 1.98 -10.47
N PRO A 60 -5.85 2.97 -11.26
CA PRO A 60 -6.74 3.77 -12.10
C PRO A 60 -7.62 2.97 -13.06
N ASP A 61 -7.07 1.92 -13.67
CA ASP A 61 -7.81 1.05 -14.58
C ASP A 61 -8.92 0.26 -13.85
N ALA A 62 -8.63 -0.24 -12.66
CA ALA A 62 -9.61 -0.93 -11.83
C ALA A 62 -10.68 0.03 -11.31
N SER A 63 -10.30 1.23 -10.91
CA SER A 63 -11.22 2.28 -10.48
C SER A 63 -12.21 2.62 -11.60
N THR A 64 -11.74 2.71 -12.83
CA THR A 64 -12.60 2.95 -14.00
C THR A 64 -13.55 1.78 -14.24
N LEU A 65 -13.05 0.55 -14.18
CA LEU A 65 -13.84 -0.66 -14.38
C LEU A 65 -14.93 -0.80 -13.33
N LEU A 66 -14.60 -0.52 -12.06
CA LEU A 66 -15.51 -0.71 -10.93
C LEU A 66 -16.35 0.52 -10.60
N LYS A 67 -16.26 1.57 -11.42
CA LYS A 67 -16.97 2.82 -11.17
C LYS A 67 -18.46 2.65 -10.87
N PRO A 68 -19.24 1.80 -11.60
CA PRO A 68 -20.64 1.59 -11.25
C PRO A 68 -20.85 1.05 -9.84
N LEU A 69 -19.96 0.16 -9.37
CA LEU A 69 -20.03 -0.40 -8.02
C LEU A 69 -19.65 0.65 -6.98
N ILE A 70 -18.67 1.50 -7.29
CA ILE A 70 -18.25 2.59 -6.39
C ILE A 70 -19.38 3.60 -6.22
N ILE A 71 -20.03 3.99 -7.31
CA ILE A 71 -21.18 4.92 -7.30
C ILE A 71 -22.33 4.33 -6.49
N ALA A 72 -22.61 3.03 -6.68
CA ALA A 72 -23.65 2.32 -5.96
C ALA A 72 -23.28 2.03 -4.49
N ASN A 73 -22.04 2.28 -4.10
CA ASN A 73 -21.47 1.93 -2.79
C ASN A 73 -21.66 0.44 -2.47
N ASP A 74 -21.48 -0.41 -3.48
CA ASP A 74 -21.61 -1.85 -3.36
C ASP A 74 -20.27 -2.45 -2.89
N GLU A 75 -19.99 -2.29 -1.62
CA GLU A 75 -18.70 -2.67 -1.02
C GLU A 75 -18.43 -4.18 -1.11
N VAL A 76 -19.46 -4.99 -0.95
CA VAL A 76 -19.32 -6.46 -1.05
C VAL A 76 -18.85 -6.86 -2.45
N ALA A 77 -19.46 -6.30 -3.49
CA ALA A 77 -19.07 -6.60 -4.87
C ALA A 77 -17.67 -6.09 -5.19
N ILE A 78 -17.29 -4.91 -4.70
CA ILE A 78 -15.94 -4.38 -4.86
C ILE A 78 -14.91 -5.33 -4.22
N ILE A 79 -15.13 -5.71 -2.97
CA ILE A 79 -14.20 -6.59 -2.24
C ILE A 79 -14.10 -7.96 -2.90
N ASN A 80 -15.22 -8.53 -3.34
CA ASN A 80 -15.20 -9.81 -4.06
C ASN A 80 -14.36 -9.74 -5.32
N TYR A 81 -14.45 -8.63 -6.06
CA TYR A 81 -13.59 -8.41 -7.22
C TYR A 81 -12.11 -8.40 -6.84
N LEU A 82 -11.76 -7.69 -5.77
CA LEU A 82 -10.36 -7.57 -5.32
C LEU A 82 -9.79 -8.89 -4.80
N ILE A 83 -10.63 -9.75 -4.22
CA ILE A 83 -10.21 -11.09 -3.80
C ILE A 83 -9.86 -11.94 -5.03
N GLU A 84 -10.61 -11.80 -6.12
CA GLU A 84 -10.33 -12.51 -7.37
C GLU A 84 -9.20 -11.85 -8.18
N HIS A 85 -8.99 -10.55 -8.00
CA HIS A 85 -8.01 -9.74 -8.74
C HIS A 85 -7.16 -8.92 -7.76
N PRO A 86 -6.26 -9.57 -7.00
CA PRO A 86 -5.47 -8.88 -5.98
C PRO A 86 -4.61 -7.76 -6.53
N GLU A 87 -4.21 -7.83 -7.80
CA GLU A 87 -3.41 -6.81 -8.48
C GLU A 87 -4.14 -5.48 -8.69
N ALA A 88 -5.46 -5.46 -8.52
CA ALA A 88 -6.26 -4.25 -8.71
C ALA A 88 -6.13 -3.23 -7.57
N VAL A 89 -5.61 -3.64 -6.42
CA VAL A 89 -5.36 -2.76 -5.28
C VAL A 89 -4.10 -1.92 -5.54
N GLU A 90 -4.16 -0.63 -5.22
CA GLU A 90 -2.98 0.25 -5.29
C GLU A 90 -1.89 -0.21 -4.31
N ARG A 91 -0.66 0.19 -4.55
CA ARG A 91 0.50 -0.28 -3.79
C ARG A 91 1.59 0.79 -3.73
N PRO A 92 2.47 0.75 -2.71
CA PRO A 92 2.43 -0.17 -1.57
C PRO A 92 1.64 0.40 -0.39
N PHE A 93 0.92 -0.44 0.33
CA PHE A 93 0.42 -0.11 1.66
C PHE A 93 1.44 -0.50 2.71
N VAL A 94 1.64 0.37 3.69
CA VAL A 94 2.48 0.12 4.86
C VAL A 94 1.65 0.37 6.11
N GLN A 95 1.76 -0.54 7.07
CA GLN A 95 1.01 -0.49 8.32
C GLN A 95 1.98 -0.54 9.50
N THR A 96 1.78 0.33 10.46
CA THR A 96 2.50 0.37 11.74
C THR A 96 1.50 0.62 12.87
N ASP A 97 1.97 0.66 14.11
CA ASP A 97 1.13 1.04 15.25
C ASP A 97 0.69 2.52 15.20
N LYS A 98 1.31 3.33 14.32
CA LYS A 98 0.90 4.73 14.10
C LYS A 98 -0.15 4.89 13.02
N GLY A 99 -0.44 3.86 12.26
CA GLY A 99 -1.47 3.90 11.22
C GLY A 99 -1.10 3.16 9.95
N VAL A 100 -1.86 3.44 8.91
CA VAL A 100 -1.69 2.86 7.58
C VAL A 100 -1.55 3.98 6.55
N ARG A 101 -0.63 3.81 5.61
CA ARG A 101 -0.49 4.74 4.48
C ARG A 101 -0.35 3.97 3.18
N LEU A 102 -1.01 4.48 2.14
CA LEU A 102 -0.64 4.17 0.77
C LEU A 102 0.56 5.06 0.44
N CYS A 103 1.74 4.45 0.31
CA CYS A 103 3.00 5.19 0.19
C CYS A 103 3.27 5.65 -1.26
N ARG A 104 2.36 6.45 -1.78
CA ARG A 104 2.44 7.10 -3.08
C ARG A 104 1.96 8.55 -2.92
N PRO A 105 2.86 9.52 -2.80
CA PRO A 105 4.33 9.41 -2.87
C PRO A 105 4.94 8.69 -1.66
N LEU A 106 6.15 8.18 -1.85
CA LEU A 106 6.88 7.43 -0.82
C LEU A 106 7.03 8.20 0.49
N THR A 107 7.15 9.52 0.43
CA THR A 107 7.31 10.38 1.61
C THR A 107 6.19 10.22 2.65
N ARG A 108 5.03 9.72 2.26
CA ARG A 108 3.93 9.43 3.20
C ARG A 108 4.31 8.40 4.27
N ILE A 109 5.29 7.54 3.98
CA ILE A 109 5.76 6.53 4.92
C ILE A 109 6.35 7.16 6.20
N ILE A 110 6.89 8.36 6.09
CA ILE A 110 7.54 9.06 7.21
C ILE A 110 6.55 9.36 8.33
N ASP A 111 5.27 9.54 8.00
CA ASP A 111 4.21 9.85 8.97
C ASP A 111 3.97 8.73 9.98
N ILE A 112 4.34 7.51 9.63
CA ILE A 112 3.96 6.31 10.40
C ILE A 112 5.14 5.48 10.90
N ILE A 113 6.37 5.99 10.77
CA ILE A 113 7.58 5.32 11.27
C ILE A 113 8.36 6.25 12.20
N ASP A 114 9.20 5.67 13.06
CA ASP A 114 9.95 6.41 14.08
C ASP A 114 11.34 6.82 13.63
N GLN A 115 11.86 6.19 12.58
CA GLN A 115 13.22 6.43 12.11
C GLN A 115 13.26 6.42 10.59
N THR A 116 14.18 7.20 10.03
CA THR A 116 14.36 7.34 8.59
C THR A 116 15.79 6.98 8.22
N PRO A 117 16.06 6.69 6.93
CA PRO A 117 17.44 6.51 6.48
C PRO A 117 18.25 7.81 6.64
N GLU A 118 19.56 7.67 6.58
CA GLU A 118 20.42 8.85 6.49
C GLU A 118 20.20 9.57 5.17
N SER A 119 20.22 10.91 5.22
CA SER A 119 20.15 11.75 4.03
C SER A 119 21.55 11.87 3.38
N PRO A 120 21.67 11.88 2.05
CA PRO A 120 20.59 11.75 1.08
C PRO A 120 20.16 10.28 0.87
N TRP A 121 18.89 10.08 0.63
CA TRP A 121 18.37 8.77 0.24
C TRP A 121 17.62 8.89 -1.10
N LEU A 122 17.91 7.98 -2.01
CA LEU A 122 17.39 8.02 -3.38
C LEU A 122 16.57 6.78 -3.69
N THR A 123 15.51 6.97 -4.49
CA THR A 123 14.77 5.85 -5.09
C THR A 123 15.65 5.09 -6.07
N GLU A 124 15.23 3.92 -6.52
CA GLU A 124 15.97 3.14 -7.52
C GLU A 124 16.11 3.89 -8.86
N LYS A 125 15.21 4.83 -9.13
CA LYS A 125 15.27 5.69 -10.34
C LYS A 125 16.05 6.99 -10.12
N GLY A 126 16.67 7.15 -8.95
CA GLY A 126 17.51 8.30 -8.65
C GLY A 126 16.81 9.53 -8.12
N LYS A 127 15.52 9.44 -7.76
CA LYS A 127 14.80 10.55 -7.15
C LYS A 127 15.18 10.67 -5.69
N GLN A 128 15.60 11.85 -5.25
CA GLN A 128 15.93 12.10 -3.86
C GLN A 128 14.66 12.26 -3.03
N ILE A 129 14.57 11.49 -1.93
CA ILE A 129 13.45 11.52 -0.99
C ILE A 129 13.84 12.25 0.30
N LEU A 130 15.09 12.09 0.69
CA LEU A 130 15.67 12.77 1.85
C LEU A 130 16.91 13.55 1.48
#